data_a5e9682bda7c88058d92e971a2aa8eed
#
_entry.id   a5e9682bda7c88058d92e971a2aa8eed
#
_cell.length_a   1.000
_cell.length_b   1.000
_cell.length_c   1.000
_cell.angle_alpha   90.00
_cell.angle_beta   90.00
_cell.angle_gamma   90.00
#
_symmetry.space_group_name_H-M   'P 1'
#
loop_
_entity.id
_entity.type
_entity.pdbx_description
1 polymer ?
#
loop_
_entity_poly.entity_id
_entity_poly.type
_entity_poly.pdbx_seq_one_letter_code
_entity_poly.pdbx_strand_id
1 'polypeptide(L)'
;MGPEAKFYNYFKKNTPNISYTRIENTSSLGTPDVLAYNKNNVFFTIEFKVTKSKKVRFSPHQIAFHVKHPINTFICIKTPDACGLRLYEGSRIRELVACGLELEACCLGLAACRLKLE
;
A
#
# COMPACT_ATOMS: atom_id res chain seq x y z
N MET A 1 -15.98 1.65 -11.23
CA MET A 1 -14.99 1.47 -10.15
C MET A 1 -13.59 1.55 -10.74
N GLY A 2 -12.75 2.41 -10.18
CA GLY A 2 -11.39 2.60 -10.68
C GLY A 2 -10.45 1.45 -10.34
N PRO A 3 -9.25 1.41 -10.97
CA PRO A 3 -8.29 0.33 -10.78
C PRO A 3 -7.84 0.13 -9.33
N GLU A 4 -7.62 1.23 -8.60
CA GLU A 4 -7.18 1.15 -7.21
C GLU A 4 -8.26 0.61 -6.29
N ALA A 5 -9.52 0.98 -6.52
CA ALA A 5 -10.63 0.43 -5.76
C ALA A 5 -10.83 -1.06 -6.03
N LYS A 6 -10.66 -1.50 -7.28
CA LYS A 6 -10.70 -2.93 -7.62
C LYS A 6 -9.58 -3.70 -6.94
N PHE A 7 -8.39 -3.14 -6.90
CA PHE A 7 -7.24 -3.75 -6.25
C PHE A 7 -7.46 -3.86 -4.74
N TYR A 8 -7.97 -2.80 -4.11
CA TYR A 8 -8.32 -2.84 -2.69
C TYR A 8 -9.33 -3.94 -2.38
N ASN A 9 -10.40 -4.03 -3.17
CA ASN A 9 -11.42 -5.05 -2.94
C ASN A 9 -10.87 -6.48 -3.10
N TYR A 10 -10.01 -6.69 -4.08
CA TYR A 10 -9.32 -7.96 -4.26
C TYR A 10 -8.43 -8.29 -3.06
N PHE A 11 -7.63 -7.34 -2.61
CA PHE A 11 -6.72 -7.51 -1.48
C PHE A 11 -7.49 -7.82 -0.19
N LYS A 12 -8.54 -7.04 0.08
CA LYS A 12 -9.40 -7.22 1.24
C LYS A 12 -10.03 -8.62 1.27
N LYS A 13 -10.54 -9.08 0.15
CA LYS A 13 -11.17 -10.39 0.03
C LYS A 13 -10.18 -11.52 0.36
N ASN A 14 -8.93 -11.33 0.04
CA ASN A 14 -7.89 -12.35 0.20
C ASN A 14 -7.08 -12.21 1.49
N THR A 15 -7.45 -11.29 2.37
CA THR A 15 -6.83 -11.10 3.70
C THR A 15 -7.91 -11.05 4.77
N PRO A 16 -8.62 -12.18 5.02
CA PRO A 16 -9.82 -12.18 5.87
C PRO A 16 -9.55 -11.90 7.35
N ASN A 17 -8.30 -12.04 7.80
CA ASN A 17 -7.95 -11.79 9.20
C ASN A 17 -7.58 -10.34 9.49
N ILE A 18 -7.72 -9.46 8.51
CA ILE A 18 -7.46 -8.02 8.66
C ILE A 18 -8.78 -7.28 8.59
N SER A 19 -9.00 -6.38 9.55
CA SER A 19 -10.16 -5.48 9.56
C SER A 19 -9.79 -4.17 8.88
N TYR A 20 -10.55 -3.79 7.86
CA TYR A 20 -10.28 -2.59 7.06
C TYR A 20 -11.34 -1.54 7.24
N THR A 21 -10.92 -0.27 7.25
CA THR A 21 -11.79 0.89 7.14
C THR A 21 -11.27 1.76 6.02
N ARG A 22 -12.03 1.88 4.94
CA ARG A 22 -11.67 2.73 3.83
C ARG A 22 -11.99 4.18 4.17
N ILE A 23 -11.04 5.07 3.91
CA ILE A 23 -11.23 6.50 4.13
C ILE A 23 -11.65 7.14 2.81
N GLU A 24 -12.84 7.72 2.81
CA GLU A 24 -13.38 8.47 1.68
C GLU A 24 -13.42 9.95 2.02
N ASN A 25 -12.26 10.52 2.32
CA ASN A 25 -12.17 11.91 2.71
C ASN A 25 -11.39 12.71 1.66
N THR A 26 -12.12 13.49 0.86
CA THR A 26 -11.52 14.32 -0.18
C THR A 26 -10.87 15.59 0.36
N SER A 27 -11.11 15.94 1.62
CA SER A 27 -10.54 17.16 2.22
C SER A 27 -9.20 16.91 2.93
N SER A 28 -8.84 15.67 3.21
CA SER A 28 -7.58 15.31 3.86
C SER A 28 -6.56 14.83 2.83
N LEU A 29 -5.81 15.76 2.28
CA LEU A 29 -4.79 15.45 1.27
C LEU A 29 -3.68 14.60 1.90
N GLY A 30 -3.29 13.53 1.18
CA GLY A 30 -2.21 12.66 1.60
C GLY A 30 -2.58 11.60 2.62
N THR A 31 -3.81 11.60 3.12
CA THR A 31 -4.32 10.53 4.00
C THR A 31 -4.31 9.21 3.24
N PRO A 32 -3.81 8.11 3.84
CA PRO A 32 -3.85 6.80 3.19
C PRO A 32 -5.26 6.35 2.87
N ASP A 33 -5.38 5.47 1.87
CA ASP A 33 -6.69 4.97 1.43
C ASP A 33 -7.41 4.18 2.51
N VAL A 34 -6.67 3.46 3.33
CA VAL A 34 -7.26 2.46 4.23
C VAL A 34 -6.55 2.44 5.57
N LEU A 35 -7.36 2.40 6.63
CA LEU A 35 -6.91 2.07 7.98
C LEU A 35 -7.17 0.59 8.22
N ALA A 36 -6.27 -0.09 8.92
CA ALA A 36 -6.38 -1.52 9.14
C ALA A 36 -5.95 -1.93 10.55
N TYR A 37 -6.55 -3.01 11.03
CA TYR A 37 -6.12 -3.71 12.23
C TYR A 37 -5.93 -5.18 11.90
N ASN A 38 -4.83 -5.77 12.34
CA ASN A 38 -4.63 -7.20 12.17
C ASN A 38 -5.30 -7.99 13.31
N LYS A 39 -5.18 -9.31 13.28
CA LYS A 39 -5.77 -10.19 14.30
C LYS A 39 -5.24 -9.95 15.72
N ASN A 40 -4.07 -9.32 15.84
CA ASN A 40 -3.47 -8.96 17.13
C ASN A 40 -3.78 -7.51 17.53
N ASN A 41 -4.74 -6.87 16.84
CA ASN A 41 -5.14 -5.48 17.04
C ASN A 41 -4.01 -4.48 16.81
N VAL A 42 -3.02 -4.82 16.01
CA VAL A 42 -1.99 -3.86 15.59
C VAL A 42 -2.55 -2.99 14.48
N PHE A 43 -2.55 -1.68 14.71
CA PHE A 43 -3.03 -0.68 13.75
C PHE A 43 -1.95 -0.39 12.71
N PHE A 44 -2.37 -0.30 11.46
CA PHE A 44 -1.52 0.15 10.36
C PHE A 44 -2.35 0.78 9.24
N THR A 45 -1.68 1.47 8.33
CA THR A 45 -2.33 2.07 7.15
C THR A 45 -1.78 1.45 5.89
N ILE A 46 -2.59 1.44 4.84
CA ILE A 46 -2.17 0.98 3.52
C ILE A 46 -2.59 2.01 2.47
N GLU A 47 -1.63 2.42 1.65
CA GLU A 47 -1.86 3.17 0.43
C GLU A 47 -1.85 2.19 -0.73
N PHE A 48 -2.95 2.09 -1.49
CA PHE A 48 -3.03 1.21 -2.66
C PHE A 48 -2.70 1.98 -3.93
N LYS A 49 -1.81 1.43 -4.73
CA LYS A 49 -1.43 1.98 -6.02
C LYS A 49 -1.50 0.92 -7.09
N VAL A 50 -1.87 1.34 -8.30
CA VAL A 50 -1.81 0.50 -9.50
C VAL A 50 -0.93 1.23 -10.50
N THR A 51 0.07 0.55 -11.04
CA THR A 51 0.92 1.14 -12.07
C THR A 51 1.01 0.21 -13.27
N LYS A 52 1.13 0.81 -14.46
CA LYS A 52 1.37 0.11 -15.73
C LYS A 52 2.81 0.23 -16.19
N SER A 53 3.66 0.90 -15.42
CA SER A 53 5.07 1.12 -15.73
C SER A 53 5.92 0.81 -14.50
N LYS A 54 7.23 1.11 -14.59
CA LYS A 54 8.13 0.96 -13.45
C LYS A 54 8.07 2.16 -12.49
N LYS A 55 7.39 3.24 -12.89
CA LYS A 55 7.25 4.42 -12.04
C LYS A 55 5.94 4.35 -11.26
N VAL A 56 6.00 4.82 -10.02
CA VAL A 56 4.83 4.92 -9.15
C VAL A 56 4.65 6.38 -8.78
N ARG A 57 3.44 6.91 -8.99
CA ARG A 57 3.15 8.32 -8.75
C ARG A 57 2.57 8.53 -7.36
N PHE A 58 3.14 9.48 -6.65
CA PHE A 58 2.64 9.93 -5.36
C PHE A 58 2.47 11.43 -5.37
N SER A 59 1.39 11.93 -4.76
CA SER A 59 1.25 13.35 -4.53
C SER A 59 2.26 13.82 -3.47
N PRO A 60 2.63 15.11 -3.45
CA PRO A 60 3.49 15.65 -2.39
C PRO A 60 2.94 15.37 -0.98
N HIS A 61 1.61 15.39 -0.83
CA HIS A 61 0.96 15.11 0.45
C HIS A 61 1.10 13.66 0.87
N GLN A 62 1.01 12.73 -0.08
CA GLN A 62 1.22 11.30 0.21
C GLN A 62 2.67 11.03 0.64
N ILE A 63 3.62 11.68 -0.03
CA ILE A 63 5.04 11.58 0.34
C ILE A 63 5.24 12.13 1.77
N ALA A 64 4.72 13.33 2.05
CA ALA A 64 4.84 13.96 3.35
C ALA A 64 4.23 13.10 4.47
N PHE A 65 3.08 12.48 4.21
CA PHE A 65 2.45 11.59 5.18
C PHE A 65 3.37 10.44 5.58
N HIS A 66 3.94 9.76 4.59
CA HIS A 66 4.78 8.59 4.86
C HIS A 66 6.14 8.96 5.47
N VAL A 67 6.68 10.14 5.14
CA VAL A 67 7.88 10.67 5.79
C VAL A 67 7.61 10.95 7.27
N LYS A 68 6.45 11.52 7.56
CA LYS A 68 6.04 11.85 8.94
C LYS A 68 5.66 10.62 9.75
N HIS A 69 5.09 9.60 9.09
CA HIS A 69 4.61 8.38 9.74
C HIS A 69 5.26 7.15 9.11
N PRO A 70 6.55 6.88 9.46
CA PRO A 70 7.28 5.78 8.83
C PRO A 70 6.99 4.41 9.41
N ILE A 71 6.37 4.34 10.59
CA ILE A 71 6.11 3.09 11.31
C ILE A 71 4.65 2.68 11.14
N ASN A 72 4.42 1.39 10.87
CA ASN A 72 3.09 0.81 10.67
C ASN A 72 2.31 1.50 9.55
N THR A 73 3.01 1.90 8.51
CA THR A 73 2.41 2.41 7.28
C THR A 73 2.99 1.61 6.11
N PHE A 74 2.13 1.27 5.16
CA PHE A 74 2.49 0.41 4.03
C PHE A 74 1.98 0.98 2.72
N ILE A 75 2.69 0.65 1.66
CA ILE A 75 2.32 1.00 0.30
C ILE A 75 2.24 -0.33 -0.47
N CYS A 76 1.05 -0.64 -0.97
CA CYS A 76 0.79 -1.87 -1.70
C CYS A 76 0.54 -1.53 -3.16
N ILE A 77 1.35 -2.08 -4.05
CA ILE A 77 1.35 -1.72 -5.46
C ILE A 77 1.02 -2.93 -6.31
N LYS A 78 0.00 -2.78 -7.16
CA LYS A 78 -0.24 -3.75 -8.23
C LYS A 78 0.66 -3.39 -9.40
N THR A 79 1.48 -4.34 -9.83
CA THR A 79 2.50 -4.13 -10.85
C THR A 79 2.18 -4.88 -12.13
N PRO A 80 2.71 -4.44 -13.29
CA PRO A 80 2.45 -5.11 -14.57
C PRO A 80 3.36 -6.32 -14.84
N ASP A 81 4.38 -6.51 -14.01
CA ASP A 81 5.35 -7.58 -14.19
C ASP A 81 4.88 -8.91 -13.57
N ALA A 82 5.75 -9.93 -13.64
CA ALA A 82 5.44 -11.26 -13.13
C ALA A 82 5.21 -11.30 -11.61
N CYS A 83 5.71 -10.30 -10.87
CA CYS A 83 5.47 -10.20 -9.44
C CYS A 83 3.99 -9.91 -9.13
N GLY A 84 3.35 -9.09 -9.95
CA GLY A 84 1.94 -8.73 -9.82
C GLY A 84 1.60 -7.86 -8.62
N LEU A 85 2.33 -7.99 -7.53
CA LEU A 85 2.05 -7.32 -6.26
C LEU A 85 3.35 -7.06 -5.50
N ARG A 86 3.53 -5.83 -5.02
CA ARG A 86 4.66 -5.46 -4.18
C ARG A 86 4.18 -4.70 -2.95
N LEU A 87 4.81 -4.99 -1.81
CA LEU A 87 4.52 -4.33 -0.56
C LEU A 87 5.78 -3.64 -0.04
N TYR A 88 5.65 -2.35 0.24
CA TYR A 88 6.73 -1.53 0.80
C TYR A 88 6.29 -0.96 2.15
N GLU A 89 7.22 -0.81 3.06
CA GLU A 89 6.99 -0.03 4.27
C GLU A 89 6.97 1.46 3.92
N GLY A 90 6.14 2.24 4.64
CA GLY A 90 6.04 3.67 4.43
C GLY A 90 7.35 4.42 4.59
N SER A 91 8.25 3.92 5.45
CA SER A 91 9.58 4.49 5.65
C SER A 91 10.43 4.54 4.37
N ARG A 92 10.07 3.75 3.36
CA ARG A 92 10.81 3.69 2.09
C ARG A 92 10.25 4.59 1.01
N ILE A 93 9.37 5.51 1.36
CA ILE A 93 8.67 6.36 0.38
C ILE A 93 9.63 7.17 -0.49
N ARG A 94 10.68 7.74 0.08
CA ARG A 94 11.63 8.56 -0.68
C ARG A 94 12.41 7.72 -1.70
N GLU A 95 12.83 6.53 -1.30
CA GLU A 95 13.51 5.59 -2.21
C GLU A 95 12.56 5.13 -3.33
N LEU A 96 11.31 4.85 -2.98
CA LEU A 96 10.30 4.43 -3.94
C LEU A 96 9.98 5.52 -4.97
N VAL A 97 9.93 6.77 -4.54
CA VAL A 97 9.77 7.91 -5.44
C VAL A 97 10.95 8.05 -6.40
N ALA A 98 12.17 7.85 -5.89
CA ALA A 98 13.39 7.99 -6.69
C ALA A 98 13.60 6.82 -7.66
N CYS A 99 13.37 5.59 -7.21
CA CYS A 99 13.72 4.38 -7.96
C CYS A 99 12.51 3.66 -8.58
N GLY A 100 11.29 3.95 -8.11
CA GLY A 100 10.11 3.25 -8.58
C GLY A 100 10.21 1.75 -8.28
N LEU A 101 9.75 0.92 -9.21
CA LEU A 101 9.77 -0.54 -9.05
C LEU A 101 11.17 -1.16 -9.15
N GLU A 102 12.19 -0.38 -9.43
CA GLU A 102 13.57 -0.84 -9.35
C GLU A 102 14.06 -0.96 -7.91
N LEU A 103 13.36 -0.32 -6.96
CA LEU A 103 13.63 -0.51 -5.55
C LEU A 103 13.31 -1.95 -5.16
N GLU A 104 14.26 -2.60 -4.47
CA GLU A 104 14.03 -3.96 -4.00
C GLU A 104 12.83 -4.01 -3.07
N ALA A 105 11.85 -4.76 -3.47
CA ALA A 105 10.74 -5.15 -2.64
C ALA A 105 10.69 -6.66 -2.66
N CYS A 106 10.13 -7.21 -1.62
CA CYS A 106 9.74 -8.60 -1.70
C CYS A 106 8.74 -8.74 -2.84
N CYS A 107 9.13 -9.46 -3.87
CA CYS A 107 8.20 -9.95 -4.89
C CYS A 107 7.35 -11.00 -4.23
N LEU A 108 6.48 -10.56 -3.34
CA LEU A 108 5.69 -11.46 -2.52
C LEU A 108 4.36 -11.67 -3.20
N GLY A 109 4.03 -12.91 -3.45
CA GLY A 109 2.66 -13.25 -3.73
C GLY A 109 1.76 -12.80 -2.58
N LEU A 110 0.47 -12.80 -2.82
CA LEU A 110 -0.54 -12.38 -1.85
C LEU A 110 -0.40 -13.12 -0.51
N ALA A 111 -0.04 -14.41 -0.53
CA ALA A 111 0.12 -15.21 0.68
C ALA A 111 1.22 -14.66 1.60
N ALA A 112 2.33 -14.20 1.04
CA ALA A 112 3.42 -13.64 1.83
C ALA A 112 3.08 -12.24 2.36
N CYS A 113 2.30 -11.45 1.63
CA CYS A 113 1.75 -10.20 2.13
C CYS A 113 0.84 -10.45 3.34
N ARG A 114 0.02 -11.49 3.29
CA ARG A 114 -0.82 -11.90 4.41
C ARG A 114 0.02 -12.19 5.65
N LEU A 115 1.09 -12.99 5.50
CA LEU A 115 1.96 -13.32 6.63
C LEU A 115 2.60 -12.08 7.25
N LYS A 116 3.00 -11.11 6.43
CA LYS A 116 3.64 -9.91 6.93
C LYS A 116 2.65 -8.99 7.65
N LEU A 117 1.43 -8.87 7.16
CA LEU A 117 0.44 -7.94 7.69
C LEU A 117 -0.44 -8.55 8.79
N GLU A 118 -0.72 -9.82 8.71
CA GLU A 118 -1.49 -10.53 9.73
C GLU A 118 -0.63 -10.86 10.94
#